data_c4939e5b63d27ebf940749a611cf3d07
#
_entry.id   c4939e5b63d27ebf940749a611cf3d07
#
_cell.length_a   1.000
_cell.length_b   1.000
_cell.length_c   1.000
_cell.angle_alpha   90.00
_cell.angle_beta   90.00
_cell.angle_gamma   90.00
#
_symmetry.space_group_name_H-M   'P 1'
#
loop_
_entity.id
_entity.type
_entity.pdbx_description
1 polymer ?
#
loop_
_entity_poly.entity_id
_entity_poly.type
_entity_poly.pdbx_seq_one_letter_code
_entity_poly.pdbx_strand_id
1 'polypeptide(L)'
;WGLPIPVFYCKDCGKPVSNPDSIEKISKLFDEHGSNIWFESEAMELVPEGFTCPHCGGKHFTKETDTLDCWFDSGSTHYASLMHRTPELWPADVYLEGADQYRGWFQSSLLTSVGALDQGAPFKQVITHGWVVDGQGRAMHKSLGNGVDPADLIKDFGADIVRLWAASSDYHVDVRCSKEIFKQIAQNYLKFRNTARYCLGNLADFDPNTDMVAAENLEELDKWALTKLDE
;
A
#
# COMPACT_ATOMS: atom_id res chain seq x y z
N TRP A 1 -15.36 -9.57 7.17
CA TRP A 1 -14.53 -8.37 7.06
C TRP A 1 -15.10 -7.45 6.00
N GLY A 2 -15.32 -6.21 6.34
CA GLY A 2 -15.80 -5.17 5.44
C GLY A 2 -16.79 -4.24 6.14
N LEU A 3 -17.10 -3.12 5.49
CA LEU A 3 -18.10 -2.18 5.95
C LEU A 3 -19.49 -2.82 5.92
N PRO A 4 -20.34 -2.68 6.97
CA PRO A 4 -21.72 -3.16 6.93
C PRO A 4 -22.50 -2.59 5.74
N ILE A 5 -23.36 -3.40 5.14
CA ILE A 5 -24.27 -2.95 4.08
C ILE A 5 -25.48 -2.25 4.73
N PRO A 6 -25.65 -0.93 4.58
CA PRO A 6 -26.67 -0.16 5.31
C PRO A 6 -28.07 -0.29 4.68
N VAL A 7 -28.56 -1.52 4.59
CA VAL A 7 -29.89 -1.87 4.05
C VAL A 7 -30.78 -2.41 5.15
N PHE A 8 -32.02 -1.96 5.17
CA PHE A 8 -33.07 -2.49 6.05
C PHE A 8 -34.02 -3.36 5.26
N TYR A 9 -34.69 -4.29 5.94
CA TYR A 9 -35.78 -5.11 5.37
C TYR A 9 -37.06 -4.86 6.14
N CYS A 10 -38.11 -4.51 5.42
CA CYS A 10 -39.44 -4.32 6.02
C CYS A 10 -40.00 -5.66 6.52
N LYS A 11 -40.39 -5.72 7.80
CA LYS A 11 -40.95 -6.95 8.38
C LYS A 11 -42.31 -7.31 7.80
N ASP A 12 -43.06 -6.30 7.29
CA ASP A 12 -44.44 -6.53 6.80
C ASP A 12 -44.47 -7.05 5.36
N CYS A 13 -43.53 -6.63 4.50
CA CYS A 13 -43.52 -7.04 3.09
C CYS A 13 -42.22 -7.74 2.64
N GLY A 14 -41.22 -7.84 3.49
CA GLY A 14 -39.94 -8.49 3.23
C GLY A 14 -39.00 -7.75 2.23
N LYS A 15 -39.42 -6.59 1.72
CA LYS A 15 -38.61 -5.89 0.71
C LYS A 15 -37.50 -5.10 1.33
N PRO A 16 -36.34 -5.02 0.63
CA PRO A 16 -35.21 -4.17 1.05
C PRO A 16 -35.63 -2.68 0.95
N VAL A 17 -35.15 -1.90 1.89
CA VAL A 17 -35.40 -0.46 1.99
C VAL A 17 -34.10 0.24 2.29
N SER A 18 -33.71 1.16 1.41
CA SER A 18 -32.60 2.09 1.59
C SER A 18 -32.98 3.37 0.85
N ASN A 19 -32.74 4.51 1.45
CA ASN A 19 -32.93 5.81 0.83
C ASN A 19 -31.86 6.79 1.32
N PRO A 20 -31.71 7.98 0.72
CA PRO A 20 -30.70 8.95 1.12
C PRO A 20 -30.72 9.29 2.60
N ASP A 21 -31.91 9.47 3.21
CA ASP A 21 -32.02 9.85 4.62
C ASP A 21 -31.51 8.74 5.56
N SER A 22 -31.83 7.47 5.24
CA SER A 22 -31.32 6.33 6.01
C SER A 22 -29.81 6.18 5.89
N ILE A 23 -29.24 6.36 4.70
CA ILE A 23 -27.79 6.31 4.47
C ILE A 23 -27.09 7.45 5.20
N GLU A 24 -27.62 8.68 5.12
CA GLU A 24 -27.02 9.83 5.82
C GLU A 24 -27.02 9.65 7.34
N LYS A 25 -28.12 9.14 7.92
CA LYS A 25 -28.16 8.83 9.35
C LYS A 25 -27.11 7.80 9.73
N ILE A 26 -26.99 6.71 8.97
CA ILE A 26 -25.99 5.67 9.23
C ILE A 26 -24.57 6.21 9.06
N SER A 27 -24.31 7.03 8.04
CA SER A 27 -23.02 7.68 7.86
C SER A 27 -22.62 8.52 9.07
N LYS A 28 -23.53 9.32 9.63
CA LYS A 28 -23.28 10.11 10.83
C LYS A 28 -23.00 9.22 12.06
N LEU A 29 -23.77 8.14 12.23
CA LEU A 29 -23.54 7.20 13.32
C LEU A 29 -22.19 6.50 13.20
N PHE A 30 -21.77 6.16 11.97
CA PHE A 30 -20.44 5.57 11.74
C PHE A 30 -19.30 6.57 12.01
N ASP A 31 -19.52 7.84 11.71
CA ASP A 31 -18.54 8.89 11.98
C ASP A 31 -18.36 9.13 13.48
N GLU A 32 -19.45 9.10 14.25
CA GLU A 32 -19.47 9.33 15.69
C GLU A 32 -19.04 8.11 16.51
N HIS A 33 -19.45 6.90 16.12
CA HIS A 33 -19.32 5.68 16.93
C HIS A 33 -18.52 4.55 16.26
N GLY A 34 -18.14 4.71 14.99
CA GLY A 34 -17.54 3.66 14.17
C GLY A 34 -18.59 2.69 13.60
N SER A 35 -18.18 1.89 12.63
CA SER A 35 -19.09 1.00 11.88
C SER A 35 -19.68 -0.16 12.73
N ASN A 36 -19.07 -0.48 13.88
CA ASN A 36 -19.57 -1.53 14.77
C ASN A 36 -20.97 -1.22 15.35
N ILE A 37 -21.33 0.06 15.44
CA ILE A 37 -22.68 0.48 15.89
C ILE A 37 -23.79 -0.21 15.08
N TRP A 38 -23.53 -0.57 13.81
CA TRP A 38 -24.48 -1.30 12.98
C TRP A 38 -24.83 -2.65 13.59
N PHE A 39 -23.89 -3.37 14.16
CA PHE A 39 -24.11 -4.69 14.76
C PHE A 39 -24.56 -4.62 16.22
N GLU A 40 -24.17 -3.59 16.93
CA GLU A 40 -24.44 -3.39 18.36
C GLU A 40 -25.85 -2.86 18.63
N SER A 41 -26.45 -2.08 17.71
CA SER A 41 -27.76 -1.46 17.88
C SER A 41 -28.88 -2.27 17.20
N GLU A 42 -30.11 -2.13 17.69
CA GLU A 42 -31.29 -2.67 17.03
C GLU A 42 -31.65 -1.87 15.76
N ALA A 43 -32.27 -2.52 14.76
CA ALA A 43 -32.62 -1.88 13.51
C ALA A 43 -33.46 -0.61 13.69
N MET A 44 -34.33 -0.59 14.68
CA MET A 44 -35.25 0.57 14.94
C MET A 44 -34.51 1.78 15.52
N GLU A 45 -33.35 1.61 16.11
CA GLU A 45 -32.52 2.70 16.60
C GLU A 45 -31.73 3.34 15.45
N LEU A 46 -31.43 2.54 14.44
CA LEU A 46 -30.64 2.96 13.28
C LEU A 46 -31.46 3.65 12.18
N VAL A 47 -32.76 3.38 12.06
CA VAL A 47 -33.61 4.06 11.07
C VAL A 47 -33.91 5.51 11.47
N PRO A 48 -34.12 6.44 10.52
CA PRO A 48 -34.58 7.80 10.80
C PRO A 48 -35.92 7.82 11.52
N GLU A 49 -36.17 8.88 12.28
CA GLU A 49 -37.48 9.10 12.89
C GLU A 49 -38.57 9.22 11.80
N GLY A 50 -39.70 8.54 12.00
CA GLY A 50 -40.80 8.53 11.02
C GLY A 50 -40.52 7.68 9.78
N PHE A 51 -39.42 6.92 9.74
CA PHE A 51 -39.08 6.08 8.59
C PHE A 51 -40.16 5.02 8.31
N THR A 52 -40.60 4.95 7.07
CA THR A 52 -41.64 4.02 6.61
C THR A 52 -41.22 3.29 5.34
N CYS A 53 -41.69 2.08 5.19
CA CYS A 53 -41.44 1.31 3.99
C CYS A 53 -42.16 1.95 2.76
N PRO A 54 -41.43 2.31 1.70
CA PRO A 54 -42.04 2.92 0.51
C PRO A 54 -42.94 1.97 -0.27
N HIS A 55 -42.88 0.66 0.03
CA HIS A 55 -43.65 -0.35 -0.69
C HIS A 55 -44.99 -0.66 -0.03
N CYS A 56 -45.09 -0.59 1.31
CA CYS A 56 -46.30 -0.99 2.02
C CYS A 56 -46.70 -0.07 3.18
N GLY A 57 -45.87 0.96 3.50
CA GLY A 57 -46.08 1.85 4.63
C GLY A 57 -45.73 1.25 6.00
N GLY A 58 -45.22 0.04 6.04
CA GLY A 58 -44.78 -0.64 7.27
C GLY A 58 -43.73 0.14 8.02
N LYS A 59 -43.70 -0.02 9.35
CA LYS A 59 -42.81 0.75 10.24
C LYS A 59 -41.81 -0.10 11.01
N HIS A 60 -41.78 -1.41 10.78
CA HIS A 60 -40.91 -2.33 11.49
C HIS A 60 -39.89 -2.92 10.53
N PHE A 61 -38.62 -2.88 10.93
CA PHE A 61 -37.50 -3.27 10.08
C PHE A 61 -36.60 -4.27 10.79
N THR A 62 -35.92 -5.09 9.99
CA THR A 62 -34.67 -5.76 10.31
C THR A 62 -33.55 -5.11 9.52
N LYS A 63 -32.32 -5.39 9.84
CA LYS A 63 -31.12 -4.87 9.14
C LYS A 63 -30.38 -6.00 8.45
N GLU A 64 -29.61 -5.65 7.42
CA GLU A 64 -28.67 -6.55 6.77
C GLU A 64 -27.56 -6.95 7.74
N THR A 65 -27.08 -8.18 7.61
CA THR A 65 -26.00 -8.74 8.43
C THR A 65 -24.71 -8.96 7.64
N ASP A 66 -24.78 -8.92 6.31
CA ASP A 66 -23.62 -9.03 5.45
C ASP A 66 -22.82 -7.73 5.41
N THR A 67 -21.58 -7.84 5.00
CA THR A 67 -20.66 -6.71 4.80
C THR A 67 -20.36 -6.53 3.32
N LEU A 68 -19.95 -5.32 2.95
CA LEU A 68 -19.37 -5.06 1.64
C LEU A 68 -18.07 -5.86 1.47
N ASP A 69 -17.76 -6.21 0.23
CA ASP A 69 -16.48 -6.82 -0.10
C ASP A 69 -15.32 -5.89 0.29
N CYS A 70 -14.25 -6.45 0.85
CA CYS A 70 -13.08 -5.67 1.28
C CYS A 70 -12.41 -4.88 0.13
N TRP A 71 -12.61 -5.30 -1.12
CA TRP A 71 -12.16 -4.54 -2.29
C TRP A 71 -12.95 -3.25 -2.51
N PHE A 72 -14.20 -3.19 -2.03
CA PHE A 72 -14.95 -1.93 -2.02
C PHE A 72 -14.32 -0.94 -1.03
N ASP A 73 -13.99 -1.39 0.18
CA ASP A 73 -13.36 -0.56 1.19
C ASP A 73 -12.02 0.00 0.67
N SER A 74 -11.14 -0.88 0.16
CA SER A 74 -9.86 -0.46 -0.41
C SER A 74 -10.03 0.40 -1.68
N GLY A 75 -11.01 0.08 -2.52
CA GLY A 75 -11.33 0.83 -3.72
C GLY A 75 -11.80 2.25 -3.43
N SER A 76 -12.46 2.48 -2.30
CA SER A 76 -12.94 3.80 -1.88
C SER A 76 -11.88 4.68 -1.25
N THR A 77 -10.63 4.20 -1.08
CA THR A 77 -9.54 4.92 -0.41
C THR A 77 -9.25 6.28 -1.07
N HIS A 78 -9.30 6.36 -2.40
CA HIS A 78 -9.09 7.62 -3.12
C HIS A 78 -10.12 8.69 -2.73
N TYR A 79 -11.36 8.30 -2.48
CA TYR A 79 -12.42 9.19 -2.02
C TYR A 79 -12.20 9.57 -0.55
N ALA A 80 -12.12 8.57 0.34
CA ALA A 80 -12.03 8.77 1.77
C ALA A 80 -10.73 9.46 2.22
N SER A 81 -9.62 9.21 1.53
CA SER A 81 -8.32 9.76 1.87
C SER A 81 -7.97 10.99 1.03
N LEU A 82 -7.83 10.84 -0.31
CA LEU A 82 -7.35 11.94 -1.15
C LEU A 82 -8.40 13.04 -1.30
N MET A 83 -9.61 12.72 -1.76
CA MET A 83 -10.62 13.75 -2.03
C MET A 83 -11.07 14.51 -0.76
N HIS A 84 -11.14 13.83 0.39
CA HIS A 84 -11.60 14.44 1.63
C HIS A 84 -10.50 15.09 2.46
N ARG A 85 -9.31 14.49 2.53
CA ARG A 85 -8.23 14.96 3.43
C ARG A 85 -7.17 15.80 2.72
N THR A 86 -6.88 15.48 1.47
CA THR A 86 -5.82 16.11 0.67
C THR A 86 -6.28 16.28 -0.78
N PRO A 87 -7.35 17.08 -1.04
CA PRO A 87 -7.96 17.17 -2.36
C PRO A 87 -7.00 17.61 -3.46
N GLU A 88 -5.94 18.33 -3.11
CA GLU A 88 -4.88 18.73 -4.02
C GLU A 88 -4.05 17.56 -4.56
N LEU A 89 -4.09 16.39 -3.89
CA LEU A 89 -3.41 15.17 -4.32
C LEU A 89 -4.32 14.24 -5.14
N TRP A 90 -5.57 14.63 -5.40
CA TRP A 90 -6.46 13.85 -6.25
C TRP A 90 -6.49 14.41 -7.67
N PRO A 91 -6.44 13.60 -8.74
CA PRO A 91 -6.13 12.15 -8.73
C PRO A 91 -4.68 11.87 -8.32
N ALA A 92 -4.41 10.71 -7.74
CA ALA A 92 -3.07 10.28 -7.35
C ALA A 92 -2.12 10.30 -8.55
N ASP A 93 -0.87 10.72 -8.36
CA ASP A 93 0.10 10.72 -9.46
C ASP A 93 0.42 9.32 -9.94
N VAL A 94 0.60 8.37 -9.02
CA VAL A 94 0.97 6.99 -9.32
C VAL A 94 0.23 6.02 -8.42
N TYR A 95 -0.32 4.95 -9.02
CA TYR A 95 -0.69 3.71 -8.34
C TYR A 95 0.37 2.66 -8.64
N LEU A 96 1.02 2.12 -7.61
CA LEU A 96 2.12 1.15 -7.70
C LEU A 96 1.78 -0.12 -6.94
N GLU A 97 1.60 -1.22 -7.66
CA GLU A 97 1.33 -2.55 -7.09
C GLU A 97 1.72 -3.66 -8.07
N GLY A 98 1.52 -4.91 -7.67
CA GLY A 98 1.63 -6.05 -8.57
C GLY A 98 0.55 -6.09 -9.65
N ALA A 99 0.80 -6.79 -10.74
CA ALA A 99 -0.13 -6.91 -11.87
C ALA A 99 -1.44 -7.63 -11.52
N ASP A 100 -1.51 -8.39 -10.42
CA ASP A 100 -2.73 -8.99 -9.88
C ASP A 100 -3.78 -7.94 -9.49
N GLN A 101 -3.37 -6.72 -9.15
CA GLN A 101 -4.25 -5.63 -8.76
C GLN A 101 -5.09 -5.07 -9.91
N TYR A 102 -4.87 -5.49 -11.15
CA TYR A 102 -5.83 -5.27 -12.24
C TYR A 102 -7.20 -5.88 -11.98
N ARG A 103 -7.29 -6.92 -11.14
CA ARG A 103 -8.54 -7.52 -10.65
C ARG A 103 -8.82 -7.25 -9.17
N GLY A 104 -8.09 -6.34 -8.56
CA GLY A 104 -8.22 -5.97 -7.15
C GLY A 104 -8.36 -4.48 -6.98
N TRP A 105 -7.38 -3.87 -6.33
CA TRP A 105 -7.44 -2.46 -5.95
C TRP A 105 -7.53 -1.50 -7.13
N PHE A 106 -6.82 -1.72 -8.23
CA PHE A 106 -6.92 -0.84 -9.41
C PHE A 106 -8.33 -0.85 -10.00
N GLN A 107 -8.92 -2.04 -10.13
CA GLN A 107 -10.27 -2.19 -10.66
C GLN A 107 -11.31 -1.55 -9.75
N SER A 108 -11.28 -1.85 -8.45
CA SER A 108 -12.26 -1.33 -7.51
C SER A 108 -12.14 0.19 -7.34
N SER A 109 -10.94 0.74 -7.33
CA SER A 109 -10.71 2.20 -7.32
C SER A 109 -11.27 2.87 -8.57
N LEU A 110 -11.02 2.31 -9.75
CA LEU A 110 -11.51 2.85 -11.01
C LEU A 110 -13.05 2.82 -11.06
N LEU A 111 -13.65 1.69 -10.70
CA LEU A 111 -15.11 1.51 -10.76
C LEU A 111 -15.85 2.39 -9.75
N THR A 112 -15.32 2.56 -8.53
CA THR A 112 -15.92 3.46 -7.53
C THR A 112 -15.80 4.92 -7.96
N SER A 113 -14.68 5.33 -8.53
CA SER A 113 -14.48 6.69 -9.01
C SER A 113 -15.38 7.03 -10.20
N VAL A 114 -15.34 6.20 -11.23
CA VAL A 114 -16.07 6.46 -12.48
C VAL A 114 -17.57 6.14 -12.35
N GLY A 115 -17.89 4.98 -11.75
CA GLY A 115 -19.26 4.49 -11.71
C GLY A 115 -20.11 5.08 -10.58
N ALA A 116 -19.53 5.30 -9.41
CA ALA A 116 -20.28 5.79 -8.24
C ALA A 116 -20.18 7.31 -8.05
N LEU A 117 -19.03 7.90 -8.37
CA LEU A 117 -18.78 9.32 -8.13
C LEU A 117 -18.86 10.17 -9.40
N ASP A 118 -19.03 9.56 -10.57
CA ASP A 118 -19.01 10.25 -11.88
C ASP A 118 -17.73 11.11 -12.08
N GLN A 119 -16.62 10.62 -11.57
CA GLN A 119 -15.30 11.24 -11.69
C GLN A 119 -14.47 10.52 -12.74
N GLY A 120 -13.33 11.10 -13.13
CA GLY A 120 -12.32 10.42 -13.95
C GLY A 120 -11.61 9.30 -13.19
N ALA A 121 -10.57 8.73 -13.79
CA ALA A 121 -9.71 7.77 -13.10
C ALA A 121 -9.07 8.41 -11.85
N PRO A 122 -9.01 7.70 -10.71
CA PRO A 122 -8.47 8.25 -9.46
C PRO A 122 -6.94 8.30 -9.45
N PHE A 123 -6.30 7.97 -10.56
CA PHE A 123 -4.85 7.96 -10.76
C PHE A 123 -4.47 8.46 -12.15
N LYS A 124 -3.29 9.07 -12.26
CA LYS A 124 -2.72 9.54 -13.53
C LYS A 124 -1.91 8.44 -14.22
N GLN A 125 -1.22 7.61 -13.43
CA GLN A 125 -0.33 6.56 -13.91
C GLN A 125 -0.44 5.31 -13.06
N VAL A 126 -0.33 4.14 -13.70
CA VAL A 126 -0.22 2.84 -13.04
C VAL A 126 1.15 2.26 -13.34
N ILE A 127 1.88 1.85 -12.31
CA ILE A 127 3.12 1.09 -12.42
C ILE A 127 2.89 -0.27 -11.78
N THR A 128 3.16 -1.33 -12.52
CA THR A 128 3.08 -2.71 -12.01
C THR A 128 4.46 -3.33 -11.89
N HIS A 129 4.67 -4.11 -10.84
CA HIS A 129 5.89 -4.85 -10.62
C HIS A 129 5.65 -6.37 -10.72
N GLY A 130 6.73 -7.12 -10.95
CA GLY A 130 6.73 -8.58 -10.91
C GLY A 130 6.63 -9.13 -9.50
N TRP A 131 6.66 -10.46 -9.40
CA TRP A 131 6.57 -11.18 -8.14
C TRP A 131 7.93 -11.44 -7.51
N VAL A 132 7.96 -11.55 -6.19
CA VAL A 132 9.08 -12.17 -5.50
C VAL A 132 8.85 -13.69 -5.51
N VAL A 133 9.77 -14.42 -6.14
CA VAL A 133 9.70 -15.87 -6.32
C VAL A 133 10.86 -16.56 -5.58
N ASP A 134 10.74 -17.86 -5.33
CA ASP A 134 11.81 -18.63 -4.68
C ASP A 134 13.07 -18.75 -5.58
N GLY A 135 14.13 -19.36 -5.06
CA GLY A 135 15.38 -19.52 -5.79
C GLY A 135 15.26 -20.33 -7.09
N GLN A 136 14.20 -21.13 -7.24
CA GLN A 136 13.87 -21.88 -8.45
C GLN A 136 12.93 -21.14 -9.40
N GLY A 137 12.46 -19.93 -9.03
CA GLY A 137 11.51 -19.16 -9.84
C GLY A 137 10.06 -19.58 -9.65
N ARG A 138 9.71 -20.25 -8.55
CA ARG A 138 8.34 -20.65 -8.24
C ARG A 138 7.69 -19.62 -7.30
N ALA A 139 6.39 -19.41 -7.46
CA ALA A 139 5.61 -18.61 -6.52
C ALA A 139 5.76 -19.12 -5.09
N MET A 140 5.85 -18.19 -4.12
CA MET A 140 5.94 -18.52 -2.70
C MET A 140 4.56 -18.81 -2.14
N HIS A 141 4.37 -19.97 -1.52
CA HIS A 141 3.12 -20.37 -0.87
C HIS A 141 3.40 -20.96 0.51
N LYS A 142 2.56 -20.62 1.48
CA LYS A 142 2.64 -21.19 2.84
C LYS A 142 2.59 -22.71 2.83
N SER A 143 1.75 -23.29 1.95
CA SER A 143 1.61 -24.75 1.80
C SER A 143 2.86 -25.44 1.24
N LEU A 144 3.70 -24.73 0.52
CA LEU A 144 4.96 -25.25 -0.02
C LEU A 144 6.15 -25.01 0.91
N GLY A 145 5.99 -24.21 1.94
CA GLY A 145 7.07 -23.87 2.87
C GLY A 145 8.26 -23.16 2.21
N ASN A 146 8.07 -22.59 1.02
CA ASN A 146 9.13 -21.92 0.24
C ASN A 146 9.13 -20.39 0.42
N GLY A 147 8.32 -19.87 1.35
CA GLY A 147 8.32 -18.46 1.72
C GLY A 147 9.60 -18.08 2.46
N VAL A 148 10.05 -16.86 2.24
CA VAL A 148 11.20 -16.27 2.94
C VAL A 148 10.69 -15.13 3.81
N ASP A 149 10.94 -15.23 5.12
CA ASP A 149 10.59 -14.14 6.04
C ASP A 149 11.69 -13.07 5.99
N PRO A 150 11.34 -11.80 5.70
CA PRO A 150 12.29 -10.68 5.76
C PRO A 150 13.01 -10.55 7.11
N ALA A 151 12.36 -10.89 8.23
CA ALA A 151 12.98 -10.84 9.54
C ALA A 151 14.15 -11.83 9.68
N ASP A 152 14.01 -13.02 9.11
CA ASP A 152 15.10 -14.02 9.09
C ASP A 152 16.27 -13.54 8.21
N LEU A 153 15.97 -12.93 7.06
CA LEU A 153 17.01 -12.35 6.20
C LEU A 153 17.76 -11.21 6.90
N ILE A 154 17.04 -10.32 7.58
CA ILE A 154 17.64 -9.22 8.35
C ILE A 154 18.52 -9.76 9.47
N LYS A 155 18.08 -10.81 10.16
CA LYS A 155 18.87 -11.47 11.21
C LYS A 155 20.16 -12.10 10.67
N ASP A 156 20.07 -12.77 9.51
CA ASP A 156 21.21 -13.51 8.93
C ASP A 156 22.20 -12.58 8.19
N PHE A 157 21.71 -11.54 7.52
CA PHE A 157 22.50 -10.71 6.60
C PHE A 157 22.55 -9.22 6.96
N GLY A 158 21.62 -8.73 7.76
CA GLY A 158 21.43 -7.31 8.04
C GLY A 158 20.48 -6.62 7.06
N ALA A 159 19.86 -5.54 7.52
CA ALA A 159 18.84 -4.81 6.75
C ALA A 159 19.40 -4.19 5.45
N ASP A 160 20.67 -3.75 5.46
CA ASP A 160 21.28 -3.12 4.28
C ASP A 160 21.44 -4.08 3.10
N ILE A 161 21.66 -5.36 3.37
CA ILE A 161 21.74 -6.37 2.31
C ILE A 161 20.38 -6.59 1.68
N VAL A 162 19.30 -6.59 2.48
CA VAL A 162 17.91 -6.67 1.97
C VAL A 162 17.57 -5.45 1.11
N ARG A 163 17.96 -4.25 1.56
CA ARG A 163 17.79 -3.01 0.78
C ARG A 163 18.57 -3.04 -0.53
N LEU A 164 19.81 -3.50 -0.50
CA LEU A 164 20.62 -3.63 -1.71
C LEU A 164 20.04 -4.64 -2.70
N TRP A 165 19.52 -5.76 -2.21
CA TRP A 165 18.82 -6.71 -3.06
C TRP A 165 17.63 -6.06 -3.77
N ALA A 166 16.77 -5.37 -3.03
CA ALA A 166 15.63 -4.68 -3.61
C ALA A 166 16.06 -3.60 -4.63
N ALA A 167 17.03 -2.75 -4.26
CA ALA A 167 17.51 -1.67 -5.12
C ALA A 167 18.27 -2.13 -6.38
N SER A 168 18.87 -3.32 -6.34
CA SER A 168 19.59 -3.90 -7.49
C SER A 168 18.71 -4.78 -8.39
N SER A 169 17.44 -4.96 -8.04
CA SER A 169 16.53 -5.82 -8.78
C SER A 169 15.74 -5.03 -9.84
N ASP A 170 15.53 -5.65 -11.00
CA ASP A 170 14.60 -5.10 -11.99
C ASP A 170 13.16 -5.45 -11.58
N TYR A 171 12.40 -4.46 -11.15
CA TYR A 171 11.02 -4.65 -10.69
C TYR A 171 10.02 -4.98 -11.81
N HIS A 172 10.38 -4.81 -13.09
CA HIS A 172 9.49 -5.14 -14.20
C HIS A 172 9.31 -6.64 -14.43
N VAL A 173 10.19 -7.46 -13.84
CA VAL A 173 10.18 -8.92 -13.95
C VAL A 173 10.13 -9.57 -12.58
N ASP A 174 9.86 -10.88 -12.55
CA ASP A 174 9.89 -11.65 -11.32
C ASP A 174 11.30 -11.71 -10.72
N VAL A 175 11.42 -11.41 -9.44
CA VAL A 175 12.69 -11.32 -8.72
C VAL A 175 12.87 -12.53 -7.81
N ARG A 176 13.97 -13.24 -8.01
CA ARG A 176 14.29 -14.39 -7.17
C ARG A 176 14.82 -13.96 -5.80
N CYS A 177 14.33 -14.66 -4.77
CA CYS A 177 14.75 -14.47 -3.39
C CYS A 177 15.26 -15.80 -2.82
N SER A 178 16.55 -15.88 -2.51
CA SER A 178 17.15 -17.03 -1.86
C SER A 178 18.37 -16.63 -1.02
N LYS A 179 18.72 -17.44 -0.02
CA LYS A 179 19.89 -17.17 0.83
C LYS A 179 21.22 -17.08 0.02
N GLU A 180 21.31 -17.79 -1.10
CA GLU A 180 22.49 -17.77 -1.98
C GLU A 180 22.65 -16.40 -2.64
N ILE A 181 21.54 -15.80 -3.11
CA ILE A 181 21.56 -14.45 -3.69
C ILE A 181 22.00 -13.43 -2.64
N PHE A 182 21.45 -13.52 -1.43
CA PHE A 182 21.83 -12.61 -0.34
C PHE A 182 23.30 -12.75 0.05
N LYS A 183 23.88 -13.96 0.04
CA LYS A 183 25.31 -14.17 0.23
C LYS A 183 26.16 -13.47 -0.82
N GLN A 184 25.75 -13.52 -2.09
CA GLN A 184 26.45 -12.82 -3.18
C GLN A 184 26.41 -11.30 -3.01
N ILE A 185 25.25 -10.76 -2.68
CA ILE A 185 25.08 -9.32 -2.42
C ILE A 185 25.91 -8.89 -1.20
N ALA A 186 25.93 -9.70 -0.14
CA ALA A 186 26.75 -9.44 1.03
C ALA A 186 28.26 -9.35 0.71
N GLN A 187 28.76 -10.17 -0.22
CA GLN A 187 30.15 -10.08 -0.68
C GLN A 187 30.45 -8.74 -1.38
N ASN A 188 29.53 -8.26 -2.20
CA ASN A 188 29.67 -6.95 -2.84
C ASN A 188 29.57 -5.80 -1.83
N TYR A 189 28.66 -5.88 -0.88
CA TYR A 189 28.52 -4.90 0.21
C TYR A 189 29.79 -4.79 1.05
N LEU A 190 30.49 -5.90 1.32
CA LEU A 190 31.75 -5.90 2.07
C LEU A 190 32.82 -5.03 1.41
N LYS A 191 32.84 -4.93 0.08
CA LYS A 191 33.78 -4.04 -0.63
C LYS A 191 33.52 -2.58 -0.27
N PHE A 192 32.27 -2.13 -0.34
CA PHE A 192 31.90 -0.77 0.06
C PHE A 192 32.22 -0.52 1.53
N ARG A 193 31.78 -1.42 2.41
CA ARG A 193 31.99 -1.29 3.86
C ARG A 193 33.49 -1.25 4.23
N ASN A 194 34.28 -2.09 3.62
CA ASN A 194 35.74 -2.14 3.90
C ASN A 194 36.43 -0.88 3.39
N THR A 195 36.07 -0.36 2.22
CA THR A 195 36.60 0.90 1.69
C THR A 195 36.20 2.06 2.59
N ALA A 196 34.91 2.16 2.97
CA ALA A 196 34.46 3.20 3.89
C ALA A 196 35.20 3.13 5.25
N ARG A 197 35.39 1.92 5.80
CA ARG A 197 36.13 1.73 7.05
C ARG A 197 37.61 2.17 6.91
N TYR A 198 38.22 1.87 5.79
CA TYR A 198 39.58 2.31 5.51
C TYR A 198 39.68 3.85 5.45
N CYS A 199 38.78 4.49 4.67
CA CYS A 199 38.75 5.94 4.56
C CYS A 199 38.48 6.60 5.91
N LEU A 200 37.48 6.15 6.67
CA LEU A 200 37.17 6.70 7.99
C LEU A 200 38.32 6.56 8.98
N GLY A 201 39.07 5.46 8.91
CA GLY A 201 40.25 5.25 9.75
C GLY A 201 41.42 6.20 9.42
N ASN A 202 41.46 6.70 8.18
CA ASN A 202 42.50 7.64 7.72
C ASN A 202 42.09 9.11 7.76
N LEU A 203 40.81 9.38 8.05
CA LEU A 203 40.26 10.73 8.08
C LEU A 203 39.92 11.20 9.50
N ALA A 204 40.39 10.51 10.54
CA ALA A 204 40.03 10.80 11.92
C ALA A 204 40.44 12.20 12.38
N ASP A 205 41.54 12.74 11.84
CA ASP A 205 42.11 14.04 12.11
C ASP A 205 42.01 15.03 10.93
N PHE A 206 41.26 14.68 9.88
CA PHE A 206 41.09 15.51 8.68
C PHE A 206 40.08 16.63 8.90
N ASP A 207 40.53 17.88 8.70
CA ASP A 207 39.66 19.06 8.65
C ASP A 207 39.49 19.54 7.20
N PRO A 208 38.25 19.47 6.62
CA PRO A 208 38.02 19.89 5.24
C PRO A 208 38.31 21.38 4.97
N ASN A 209 38.41 22.22 6.02
CA ASN A 209 38.72 23.65 5.86
C ASN A 209 40.22 23.94 5.71
N THR A 210 41.07 23.05 6.24
CA THR A 210 42.54 23.27 6.29
C THR A 210 43.32 22.23 5.48
N ASP A 211 42.79 21.00 5.34
CA ASP A 211 43.52 19.86 4.84
C ASP A 211 43.15 19.46 3.41
N MET A 212 42.23 20.19 2.80
CA MET A 212 41.82 19.96 1.39
C MET A 212 42.97 20.28 0.45
N VAL A 213 43.29 19.34 -0.42
CA VAL A 213 44.26 19.55 -1.51
C VAL A 213 43.53 20.16 -2.70
N ALA A 214 44.08 21.27 -3.23
CA ALA A 214 43.51 21.93 -4.42
C ALA A 214 43.63 20.99 -5.64
N ALA A 215 42.70 21.08 -6.57
CA ALA A 215 42.59 20.16 -7.71
C ALA A 215 43.83 20.10 -8.59
N GLU A 216 44.54 21.23 -8.76
CA GLU A 216 45.79 21.34 -9.50
C GLU A 216 46.92 20.59 -8.83
N ASN A 217 46.90 20.42 -7.52
CA ASN A 217 47.92 19.78 -6.70
C ASN A 217 47.66 18.29 -6.44
N LEU A 218 46.54 17.76 -6.93
CA LEU A 218 46.22 16.34 -6.83
C LEU A 218 47.21 15.51 -7.65
N GLU A 219 47.54 14.30 -7.15
CA GLU A 219 48.32 13.34 -7.89
C GLU A 219 47.53 12.77 -9.10
N GLU A 220 48.27 12.24 -10.09
CA GLU A 220 47.64 11.73 -11.32
C GLU A 220 46.63 10.61 -11.06
N LEU A 221 46.88 9.78 -10.03
CA LEU A 221 45.92 8.72 -9.65
C LEU A 221 44.64 9.29 -9.09
N ASP A 222 44.70 10.36 -8.31
CA ASP A 222 43.55 11.02 -7.71
C ASP A 222 42.74 11.74 -8.80
N LYS A 223 43.39 12.42 -9.74
CA LYS A 223 42.78 13.04 -10.90
C LYS A 223 42.03 12.01 -11.76
N TRP A 224 42.66 10.86 -11.99
CA TRP A 224 42.03 9.76 -12.71
C TRP A 224 40.80 9.21 -11.95
N ALA A 225 40.90 9.04 -10.62
CA ALA A 225 39.77 8.56 -9.83
C ALA A 225 38.60 9.52 -9.87
N LEU A 226 38.83 10.84 -9.79
CA LEU A 226 37.76 11.84 -9.94
C LEU A 226 37.11 11.81 -11.33
N THR A 227 37.94 11.67 -12.40
CA THR A 227 37.41 11.53 -13.75
C THR A 227 36.50 10.30 -13.88
N LYS A 228 36.86 9.18 -13.25
CA LYS A 228 36.03 7.98 -13.23
C LYS A 228 34.76 8.11 -12.39
N LEU A 229 34.71 9.01 -11.44
CA LEU A 229 33.52 9.31 -10.68
C LEU A 229 32.48 10.09 -11.51
N ASP A 230 32.97 10.95 -12.41
CA ASP A 230 32.12 11.79 -13.29
C ASP A 230 31.56 11.04 -14.52
N GLU A 231 32.13 9.90 -14.90
CA GLU A 231 31.62 9.00 -15.95
C GLU A 231 30.42 8.16 -15.45
#